data_74bc8bec1a5155ebee91104f8bf9315f
#
_entry.id   74bc8bec1a5155ebee91104f8bf9315f
#
_cell.length_a   1.000
_cell.length_b   1.000
_cell.length_c   1.000
_cell.angle_alpha   90.00
_cell.angle_beta   90.00
_cell.angle_gamma   90.00
#
_symmetry.space_group_name_H-M   'P 1'
#
loop_
_entity.id
_entity.type
_entity.pdbx_description
1 polymer ?
#
loop_
_entity_poly.entity_id
_entity_poly.type
_entity_poly.pdbx_seq_one_letter_code
_entity_poly.pdbx_strand_id
1 'polypeptide(L)'
;MTQIIPSLNGLRALSIFAVLISHIQDRSLHLQTSSGGQIGVNIFFVISGFLITLLLMKEEERNRSISLKDFFIRRSLRIFPVYFLLLFVYFILQNLSILDIPAGSWLTSLTYTRYFFDGEWETGHLWSLSVEEHFYLIWPFVFVYLKRKRITFAWSIIIIIPFVRLFTNISFMHHMFSRGDAIMWGCVFALYHQPLTRFIKAKPSYLMVLPFLLLLCCLASKKIFHVVGNDSTLYHVLQAFAGSYGTLTNICIGFITLISINYKHNLYYRFLNTTLMHHIGVLSYSIYIWQQLFFSEHIGPLSTFPYNIILIFVVAIISYYLVEQPFLRLKNHFIKQKPSEEPTAVPVLSTTP
;
A
#
# COMPACT_ATOMS: atom_id res chain seq x y z
N MET A 1 1.91 -0.02 23.25
CA MET A 1 1.90 1.00 22.18
C MET A 1 2.62 0.42 20.97
N THR A 2 1.95 0.30 19.83
CA THR A 2 2.63 -0.05 18.56
C THR A 2 3.60 1.08 18.24
N GLN A 3 4.91 0.82 18.28
CA GLN A 3 5.90 1.81 17.85
C GLN A 3 5.58 2.27 16.43
N ILE A 4 5.17 3.52 16.30
CA ILE A 4 5.01 4.18 15.01
C ILE A 4 6.41 4.18 14.37
N ILE A 5 6.52 3.68 13.14
CA ILE A 5 7.74 3.78 12.34
C ILE A 5 7.56 5.00 11.44
N PRO A 6 8.11 6.18 11.84
CA PRO A 6 7.77 7.45 11.17
C PRO A 6 8.11 7.45 9.67
N SER A 7 9.23 6.81 9.28
CA SER A 7 9.65 6.72 7.89
C SER A 7 8.64 6.05 6.96
N LEU A 8 7.79 5.15 7.49
CA LEU A 8 6.72 4.54 6.69
C LEU A 8 5.64 5.57 6.32
N ASN A 9 5.37 6.56 7.18
CA ASN A 9 4.46 7.65 6.82
C ASN A 9 5.08 8.51 5.73
N GLY A 10 6.39 8.80 5.80
CA GLY A 10 7.10 9.50 4.72
C GLY A 10 7.04 8.77 3.39
N LEU A 11 7.21 7.44 3.38
CA LEU A 11 7.06 6.64 2.16
C LEU A 11 5.62 6.65 1.63
N ARG A 12 4.61 6.63 2.51
CA ARG A 12 3.20 6.78 2.12
C ARG A 12 2.92 8.15 1.53
N ALA A 13 3.57 9.21 2.05
CA ALA A 13 3.48 10.54 1.47
C ALA A 13 4.06 10.58 0.04
N LEU A 14 5.24 9.99 -0.18
CA LEU A 14 5.81 9.87 -1.53
C LEU A 14 4.91 9.05 -2.47
N SER A 15 4.33 7.98 -1.96
CA SER A 15 3.40 7.13 -2.69
C SER A 15 2.17 7.90 -3.18
N ILE A 16 1.51 8.66 -2.29
CA ILE A 16 0.33 9.43 -2.67
C ILE A 16 0.68 10.58 -3.61
N PHE A 17 1.84 11.23 -3.46
CA PHE A 17 2.30 12.22 -4.42
C PHE A 17 2.51 11.63 -5.82
N ALA A 18 3.08 10.44 -5.93
CA ALA A 18 3.25 9.77 -7.22
C ALA A 18 1.89 9.49 -7.90
N VAL A 19 0.87 9.11 -7.13
CA VAL A 19 -0.51 8.92 -7.63
C VAL A 19 -1.10 10.25 -8.10
N LEU A 20 -1.05 11.30 -7.28
CA LEU A 20 -1.62 12.61 -7.63
C LEU A 20 -0.95 13.21 -8.87
N ILE A 21 0.38 13.16 -8.94
CA ILE A 21 1.14 13.69 -10.10
C ILE A 21 0.73 12.95 -11.37
N SER A 22 0.55 11.64 -11.32
CA SER A 22 0.09 10.85 -12.47
C SER A 22 -1.27 11.33 -12.97
N HIS A 23 -2.24 11.53 -12.08
CA HIS A 23 -3.57 12.00 -12.48
C HIS A 23 -3.59 13.45 -12.95
N ILE A 24 -2.74 14.35 -12.41
CA ILE A 24 -2.56 15.69 -12.93
C ILE A 24 -2.02 15.65 -14.38
N GLN A 25 -1.03 14.80 -14.63
CA GLN A 25 -0.43 14.67 -15.96
C GLN A 25 -1.44 14.11 -16.97
N ASP A 26 -2.18 13.07 -16.60
CA ASP A 26 -3.16 12.44 -17.50
C ASP A 26 -4.34 13.38 -17.82
N ARG A 27 -4.84 14.14 -16.85
CA ARG A 27 -6.04 14.97 -16.99
C ARG A 27 -5.77 16.43 -17.36
N SER A 28 -4.77 17.07 -16.75
CA SER A 28 -4.53 18.50 -16.96
C SER A 28 -3.50 18.78 -18.07
N LEU A 29 -2.54 17.89 -18.27
CA LEU A 29 -1.47 18.06 -19.24
C LEU A 29 -1.60 17.12 -20.44
N HIS A 30 -2.60 16.22 -20.45
CA HIS A 30 -2.82 15.19 -21.47
C HIS A 30 -1.56 14.37 -21.79
N LEU A 31 -0.65 14.22 -20.79
CA LEU A 31 0.56 13.43 -20.89
C LEU A 31 0.25 12.03 -20.35
N GLN A 32 0.19 11.04 -21.23
CA GLN A 32 0.02 9.64 -20.81
C GLN A 32 1.24 9.15 -20.00
N THR A 33 1.19 9.34 -18.69
CA THR A 33 2.27 8.94 -17.75
C THR A 33 1.79 7.89 -16.74
N SER A 34 1.08 6.89 -17.23
CA SER A 34 0.52 5.80 -16.41
C SER A 34 1.49 5.13 -15.43
N SER A 35 2.81 5.28 -15.65
CA SER A 35 3.85 4.63 -14.82
C SER A 35 3.95 5.21 -13.40
N GLY A 36 3.71 6.51 -13.21
CA GLY A 36 3.85 7.19 -11.90
C GLY A 36 2.80 6.75 -10.89
N GLY A 37 1.53 6.69 -11.29
CA GLY A 37 0.44 6.23 -10.43
C GLY A 37 0.62 4.77 -10.01
N GLN A 38 1.07 3.93 -10.94
CA GLN A 38 1.33 2.52 -10.67
C GLN A 38 2.42 2.29 -9.63
N ILE A 39 3.52 3.05 -9.68
CA ILE A 39 4.58 2.92 -8.67
C ILE A 39 4.09 3.36 -7.28
N GLY A 40 3.26 4.42 -7.22
CA GLY A 40 2.62 4.86 -5.98
C GLY A 40 1.81 3.73 -5.34
N VAL A 41 0.97 3.05 -6.11
CA VAL A 41 0.19 1.89 -5.62
C VAL A 41 1.10 0.74 -5.19
N ASN A 42 2.17 0.42 -5.95
CA ASN A 42 3.11 -0.63 -5.57
C ASN A 42 3.83 -0.32 -4.24
N ILE A 43 4.20 0.94 -4.01
CA ILE A 43 4.77 1.36 -2.71
C ILE A 43 3.76 1.12 -1.59
N PHE A 44 2.48 1.47 -1.76
CA PHE A 44 1.44 1.17 -0.78
C PHE A 44 1.32 -0.34 -0.53
N PHE A 45 1.29 -1.16 -1.58
CA PHE A 45 1.18 -2.61 -1.46
C PHE A 45 2.35 -3.23 -0.68
N VAL A 46 3.60 -2.87 -1.02
CA VAL A 46 4.78 -3.37 -0.30
C VAL A 46 4.76 -2.93 1.17
N ILE A 47 4.42 -1.66 1.44
CA ILE A 47 4.31 -1.16 2.82
C ILE A 47 3.19 -1.88 3.58
N SER A 48 2.04 -2.13 2.95
CA SER A 48 0.92 -2.85 3.56
C SER A 48 1.31 -4.29 3.92
N GLY A 49 1.91 -5.03 3.00
CA GLY A 49 2.42 -6.37 3.27
C GLY A 49 3.46 -6.40 4.38
N PHE A 50 4.42 -5.47 4.34
CA PHE A 50 5.48 -5.33 5.35
C PHE A 50 4.90 -5.02 6.74
N LEU A 51 4.06 -4.00 6.83
CA LEU A 51 3.53 -3.53 8.12
C LEU A 51 2.60 -4.56 8.77
N ILE A 52 1.70 -5.17 7.99
CA ILE A 52 0.78 -6.18 8.49
C ILE A 52 1.54 -7.38 9.02
N THR A 53 2.47 -7.91 8.24
CA THR A 53 3.27 -9.07 8.65
C THR A 53 4.09 -8.76 9.89
N LEU A 54 4.73 -7.60 9.95
CA LEU A 54 5.50 -7.18 11.14
C LEU A 54 4.62 -7.05 12.39
N LEU A 55 3.39 -6.55 12.25
CA LEU A 55 2.45 -6.43 13.37
C LEU A 55 1.97 -7.81 13.85
N LEU A 56 1.68 -8.74 12.93
CA LEU A 56 1.32 -10.12 13.28
C LEU A 56 2.48 -10.85 13.98
N MET A 57 3.72 -10.69 13.49
CA MET A 57 4.91 -11.24 14.15
C MET A 57 5.06 -10.71 15.56
N LYS A 58 4.98 -9.38 15.76
CA LYS A 58 5.09 -8.77 17.08
C LYS A 58 3.98 -9.20 18.03
N GLU A 59 2.76 -9.38 17.52
CA GLU A 59 1.63 -9.88 18.32
C GLU A 59 1.86 -11.33 18.74
N GLU A 60 2.36 -12.19 17.82
CA GLU A 60 2.71 -13.58 18.10
C GLU A 60 3.84 -13.69 19.13
N GLU A 61 4.89 -12.87 18.99
CA GLU A 61 6.01 -12.85 19.94
C GLU A 61 5.55 -12.42 21.35
N ARG A 62 4.74 -11.38 21.44
CA ARG A 62 4.30 -10.83 22.73
C ARG A 62 3.26 -11.70 23.42
N ASN A 63 2.25 -12.16 22.68
CA ASN A 63 1.07 -12.82 23.25
C ASN A 63 1.06 -14.34 23.06
N ARG A 64 2.07 -14.91 22.36
CA ARG A 64 2.14 -16.32 21.93
C ARG A 64 0.95 -16.75 21.04
N SER A 65 0.07 -15.85 20.72
CA SER A 65 -1.13 -16.06 19.89
C SER A 65 -1.50 -14.78 19.16
N ILE A 66 -2.28 -14.91 18.10
CA ILE A 66 -2.79 -13.79 17.31
C ILE A 66 -4.31 -13.78 17.42
N SER A 67 -4.90 -12.64 17.77
CA SER A 67 -6.33 -12.43 17.78
C SER A 67 -6.81 -11.99 16.40
N LEU A 68 -7.35 -12.91 15.61
CA LEU A 68 -7.97 -12.58 14.31
C LEU A 68 -9.11 -11.56 14.46
N LYS A 69 -9.93 -11.71 15.52
CA LYS A 69 -11.01 -10.76 15.81
C LYS A 69 -10.49 -9.34 15.96
N ASP A 70 -9.46 -9.14 16.80
CA ASP A 70 -8.90 -7.82 17.03
C ASP A 70 -8.20 -7.28 15.79
N PHE A 71 -7.60 -8.14 14.99
CA PHE A 71 -7.00 -7.77 13.70
C PHE A 71 -8.08 -7.20 12.77
N PHE A 72 -9.19 -7.91 12.55
CA PHE A 72 -10.26 -7.46 11.67
C PHE A 72 -10.93 -6.18 12.18
N ILE A 73 -11.23 -6.07 13.47
CA ILE A 73 -11.77 -4.84 14.06
C ILE A 73 -10.85 -3.65 13.76
N ARG A 74 -9.53 -3.80 13.97
CA ARG A 74 -8.56 -2.74 13.69
C ARG A 74 -8.55 -2.30 12.23
N ARG A 75 -8.74 -3.21 11.29
CA ARG A 75 -8.72 -2.93 9.84
C ARG A 75 -10.04 -2.34 9.39
N SER A 76 -11.16 -2.94 9.76
CA SER A 76 -12.48 -2.43 9.41
C SER A 76 -12.71 -1.00 9.90
N LEU A 77 -12.36 -0.70 11.16
CA LEU A 77 -12.48 0.66 11.69
C LEU A 77 -11.54 1.68 11.03
N ARG A 78 -10.48 1.23 10.37
CA ARG A 78 -9.57 2.10 9.64
C ARG A 78 -10.03 2.39 8.21
N ILE A 79 -10.61 1.41 7.53
CA ILE A 79 -10.84 1.44 6.08
C ILE A 79 -12.31 1.75 5.77
N PHE A 80 -13.25 1.00 6.36
CA PHE A 80 -14.65 1.06 6.00
C PHE A 80 -15.32 2.42 6.18
N PRO A 81 -15.06 3.19 7.26
CA PRO A 81 -15.80 4.44 7.46
C PRO A 81 -15.64 5.45 6.32
N VAL A 82 -14.41 5.68 5.87
CA VAL A 82 -14.12 6.62 4.77
C VAL A 82 -14.50 6.02 3.43
N TYR A 83 -14.32 4.71 3.24
CA TYR A 83 -14.71 4.00 2.03
C TYR A 83 -16.21 4.11 1.77
N PHE A 84 -17.04 3.76 2.76
CA PHE A 84 -18.50 3.84 2.61
C PHE A 84 -19.00 5.28 2.59
N LEU A 85 -18.30 6.23 3.22
CA LEU A 85 -18.59 7.64 3.06
C LEU A 85 -18.40 8.10 1.61
N LEU A 86 -17.32 7.69 0.92
CA LEU A 86 -17.14 7.98 -0.50
C LEU A 86 -18.31 7.41 -1.33
N LEU A 87 -18.64 6.14 -1.14
CA LEU A 87 -19.75 5.50 -1.87
C LEU A 87 -21.08 6.21 -1.60
N PHE A 88 -21.32 6.66 -0.37
CA PHE A 88 -22.50 7.44 -0.02
C PHE A 88 -22.53 8.80 -0.73
N VAL A 89 -21.40 9.49 -0.82
CA VAL A 89 -21.28 10.74 -1.59
C VAL A 89 -21.53 10.48 -3.08
N TYR A 90 -20.96 9.42 -3.65
CA TYR A 90 -21.23 9.02 -5.03
C TYR A 90 -22.72 8.72 -5.28
N PHE A 91 -23.38 8.05 -4.36
CA PHE A 91 -24.81 7.80 -4.40
C PHE A 91 -25.63 9.11 -4.45
N ILE A 92 -25.27 10.10 -3.61
CA ILE A 92 -25.91 11.42 -3.65
C ILE A 92 -25.68 12.11 -4.99
N LEU A 93 -24.44 12.15 -5.48
CA LEU A 93 -24.08 12.82 -6.73
C LEU A 93 -24.77 12.16 -7.95
N GLN A 94 -24.95 10.86 -7.92
CA GLN A 94 -25.71 10.15 -8.97
C GLN A 94 -27.20 10.50 -8.91
N ASN A 95 -27.81 10.58 -7.74
CA ASN A 95 -29.22 11.00 -7.61
C ASN A 95 -29.43 12.47 -8.02
N LEU A 96 -28.39 13.30 -7.93
CA LEU A 96 -28.40 14.67 -8.42
C LEU A 96 -28.06 14.76 -9.93
N SER A 97 -27.91 13.62 -10.61
CA SER A 97 -27.51 13.54 -12.03
C SER A 97 -26.18 14.22 -12.35
N ILE A 98 -25.27 14.32 -11.36
CA ILE A 98 -23.90 14.86 -11.54
C ILE A 98 -22.96 13.74 -12.00
N LEU A 99 -23.15 12.50 -11.49
CA LEU A 99 -22.39 11.32 -11.87
C LEU A 99 -23.34 10.29 -12.49
N ASP A 100 -22.79 9.47 -13.39
CA ASP A 100 -23.47 8.27 -13.91
C ASP A 100 -22.56 7.06 -13.67
N ILE A 101 -22.86 6.28 -12.63
CA ILE A 101 -22.08 5.11 -12.23
C ILE A 101 -22.91 3.85 -12.53
N PRO A 102 -22.48 2.97 -13.44
CA PRO A 102 -23.21 1.76 -13.80
C PRO A 102 -23.42 0.81 -12.62
N ALA A 103 -24.53 0.07 -12.64
CA ALA A 103 -24.87 -0.89 -11.59
C ALA A 103 -23.76 -1.93 -11.32
N GLY A 104 -23.05 -2.36 -12.36
CA GLY A 104 -21.90 -3.26 -12.22
C GLY A 104 -20.75 -2.65 -11.40
N SER A 105 -20.48 -1.36 -11.60
CA SER A 105 -19.46 -0.62 -10.83
C SER A 105 -19.88 -0.44 -9.37
N TRP A 106 -21.16 -0.23 -9.08
CA TRP A 106 -21.71 -0.24 -7.71
C TRP A 106 -21.54 -1.58 -7.04
N LEU A 107 -21.99 -2.66 -7.69
CA LEU A 107 -21.89 -4.01 -7.13
C LEU A 107 -20.45 -4.38 -6.81
N THR A 108 -19.54 -4.12 -7.74
CA THR A 108 -18.13 -4.48 -7.57
C THR A 108 -17.40 -3.60 -6.55
N SER A 109 -17.81 -2.35 -6.39
CA SER A 109 -17.30 -1.49 -5.31
C SER A 109 -17.82 -1.96 -3.94
N LEU A 110 -19.11 -2.24 -3.80
CA LEU A 110 -19.70 -2.72 -2.55
C LEU A 110 -19.13 -4.07 -2.09
N THR A 111 -18.76 -4.94 -3.02
CA THR A 111 -18.21 -6.28 -2.74
C THR A 111 -16.69 -6.34 -2.72
N TYR A 112 -15.99 -5.22 -2.88
CA TYR A 112 -14.52 -5.19 -3.03
C TYR A 112 -13.99 -6.07 -4.17
N THR A 113 -14.75 -6.22 -5.26
CA THR A 113 -14.35 -6.99 -6.45
C THR A 113 -14.08 -6.10 -7.67
N ARG A 114 -13.81 -4.81 -7.42
CA ARG A 114 -13.65 -3.79 -8.47
C ARG A 114 -12.54 -4.10 -9.48
N TYR A 115 -11.57 -4.92 -9.12
CA TYR A 115 -10.50 -5.35 -10.02
C TYR A 115 -10.91 -6.38 -11.08
N PHE A 116 -12.12 -6.94 -11.02
CA PHE A 116 -12.64 -7.84 -12.08
C PHE A 116 -13.31 -7.10 -13.23
N PHE A 117 -13.55 -5.79 -13.10
CA PHE A 117 -14.27 -5.02 -14.08
C PHE A 117 -13.47 -3.77 -14.44
N ASP A 118 -13.11 -3.66 -15.71
CA ASP A 118 -12.65 -2.40 -16.27
C ASP A 118 -13.87 -1.47 -16.39
N GLY A 119 -13.72 -0.20 -16.09
CA GLY A 119 -14.84 0.68 -16.19
C GLY A 119 -14.58 2.08 -15.66
N GLU A 120 -15.63 2.69 -15.20
CA GLU A 120 -15.77 4.10 -14.91
C GLU A 120 -14.62 4.69 -14.11
N TRP A 121 -14.28 5.92 -14.45
CA TRP A 121 -13.23 6.70 -13.80
C TRP A 121 -13.47 6.79 -12.29
N GLU A 122 -14.68 7.14 -11.87
CA GLU A 122 -15.04 7.46 -10.49
C GLU A 122 -14.70 6.36 -9.50
N THR A 123 -15.01 5.12 -9.85
CA THR A 123 -14.76 3.95 -8.98
C THR A 123 -13.47 3.21 -9.34
N GLY A 124 -12.80 3.64 -10.40
CA GLY A 124 -11.63 2.96 -10.95
C GLY A 124 -10.55 2.67 -9.92
N HIS A 125 -10.16 3.67 -9.11
CA HIS A 125 -9.10 3.53 -8.11
C HIS A 125 -9.39 2.51 -6.99
N LEU A 126 -10.66 2.14 -6.78
CA LEU A 126 -11.06 1.18 -5.75
C LEU A 126 -10.58 -0.26 -6.01
N TRP A 127 -10.05 -0.52 -7.23
CA TRP A 127 -9.42 -1.82 -7.52
C TRP A 127 -8.26 -2.15 -6.57
N SER A 128 -7.43 -1.17 -6.24
CA SER A 128 -6.27 -1.40 -5.38
C SER A 128 -6.69 -1.71 -3.94
N LEU A 129 -7.73 -1.03 -3.44
CA LEU A 129 -8.31 -1.32 -2.13
C LEU A 129 -8.95 -2.71 -2.10
N SER A 130 -9.57 -3.14 -3.21
CA SER A 130 -10.09 -4.50 -3.32
C SER A 130 -8.99 -5.55 -3.19
N VAL A 131 -7.83 -5.32 -3.82
CA VAL A 131 -6.65 -6.20 -3.68
C VAL A 131 -6.14 -6.22 -2.23
N GLU A 132 -6.04 -5.06 -1.57
CA GLU A 132 -5.60 -4.98 -0.17
C GLU A 132 -6.58 -5.66 0.78
N GLU A 133 -7.90 -5.50 0.60
CA GLU A 133 -8.91 -6.13 1.46
C GLU A 133 -8.87 -7.66 1.35
N HIS A 134 -8.71 -8.22 0.14
CA HIS A 134 -8.52 -9.66 -0.03
C HIS A 134 -7.23 -10.15 0.62
N PHE A 135 -6.15 -9.38 0.54
CA PHE A 135 -4.93 -9.70 1.28
C PHE A 135 -5.17 -9.67 2.80
N TYR A 136 -5.85 -8.65 3.34
CA TYR A 136 -6.19 -8.56 4.76
C TYR A 136 -7.12 -9.68 5.22
N LEU A 137 -7.96 -10.18 4.34
CA LEU A 137 -8.79 -11.35 4.63
C LEU A 137 -7.96 -12.64 4.67
N ILE A 138 -7.11 -12.88 3.69
CA ILE A 138 -6.41 -14.17 3.51
C ILE A 138 -5.16 -14.29 4.41
N TRP A 139 -4.31 -13.26 4.43
CA TRP A 139 -2.98 -13.33 5.03
C TRP A 139 -2.97 -13.65 6.54
N PRO A 140 -3.86 -13.08 7.39
CA PRO A 140 -3.88 -13.42 8.81
C PRO A 140 -4.23 -14.89 9.06
N PHE A 141 -5.11 -15.48 8.24
CA PHE A 141 -5.40 -16.92 8.32
C PHE A 141 -4.20 -17.76 7.93
N VAL A 142 -3.53 -17.44 6.82
CA VAL A 142 -2.27 -18.08 6.43
C VAL A 142 -1.24 -17.95 7.55
N PHE A 143 -1.15 -16.76 8.15
CA PHE A 143 -0.19 -16.48 9.20
C PHE A 143 -0.44 -17.32 10.45
N VAL A 144 -1.69 -17.50 10.87
CA VAL A 144 -2.08 -18.25 12.06
C VAL A 144 -2.04 -19.77 11.82
N TYR A 145 -2.67 -20.22 10.73
CA TYR A 145 -2.89 -21.65 10.52
C TYR A 145 -1.75 -22.35 9.76
N LEU A 146 -1.02 -21.62 8.92
CA LEU A 146 0.10 -22.16 8.14
C LEU A 146 1.47 -21.73 8.69
N LYS A 147 1.65 -21.72 10.02
CA LYS A 147 2.85 -21.22 10.70
C LYS A 147 4.18 -21.63 10.04
N ARG A 148 4.34 -22.92 9.74
CA ARG A 148 5.56 -23.48 9.11
C ARG A 148 5.65 -23.22 7.61
N LYS A 149 4.53 -22.92 6.94
CA LYS A 149 4.42 -22.77 5.48
C LYS A 149 4.17 -21.33 5.05
N ARG A 150 4.11 -20.35 5.98
CA ARG A 150 3.82 -18.93 5.64
C ARG A 150 4.84 -18.35 4.65
N ILE A 151 6.11 -18.71 4.81
CA ILE A 151 7.19 -18.32 3.89
C ILE A 151 7.00 -18.98 2.53
N THR A 152 6.74 -20.27 2.48
CA THR A 152 6.49 -21.02 1.25
C THR A 152 5.28 -20.45 0.49
N PHE A 153 4.19 -20.13 1.22
CA PHE A 153 3.01 -19.50 0.63
C PHE A 153 3.35 -18.13 -0.01
N ALA A 154 4.09 -17.27 0.71
CA ALA A 154 4.50 -15.99 0.17
C ALA A 154 5.37 -16.13 -1.10
N TRP A 155 6.35 -17.04 -1.08
CA TRP A 155 7.20 -17.32 -2.24
C TRP A 155 6.42 -17.93 -3.41
N SER A 156 5.46 -18.82 -3.18
CA SER A 156 4.66 -19.37 -4.27
C SER A 156 3.88 -18.28 -5.02
N ILE A 157 3.28 -17.32 -4.32
CA ILE A 157 2.61 -16.18 -4.95
C ILE A 157 3.60 -15.29 -5.73
N ILE A 158 4.77 -15.00 -5.14
CA ILE A 158 5.83 -14.19 -5.78
C ILE A 158 6.34 -14.85 -7.07
N ILE A 159 6.41 -16.18 -7.11
CA ILE A 159 6.85 -16.91 -8.29
C ILE A 159 5.73 -17.02 -9.33
N ILE A 160 4.52 -17.35 -8.92
CA ILE A 160 3.40 -17.58 -9.85
C ILE A 160 2.97 -16.28 -10.57
N ILE A 161 2.87 -15.16 -9.87
CA ILE A 161 2.31 -13.92 -10.44
C ILE A 161 3.09 -13.38 -11.64
N PRO A 162 4.42 -13.32 -11.68
CA PRO A 162 5.14 -12.90 -12.89
C PRO A 162 4.83 -13.79 -14.10
N PHE A 163 4.67 -15.10 -13.90
CA PHE A 163 4.27 -16.00 -14.99
C PHE A 163 2.82 -15.72 -15.44
N VAL A 164 1.90 -15.48 -14.51
CA VAL A 164 0.52 -15.07 -14.88
C VAL A 164 0.55 -13.80 -15.73
N ARG A 165 1.39 -12.81 -15.39
CA ARG A 165 1.56 -11.60 -16.22
C ARG A 165 2.04 -11.87 -17.63
N LEU A 166 2.84 -12.91 -17.85
CA LEU A 166 3.32 -13.27 -19.19
C LEU A 166 2.20 -13.82 -20.09
N PHE A 167 1.23 -14.50 -19.50
CA PHE A 167 0.15 -15.18 -20.23
C PHE A 167 -1.16 -14.38 -20.28
N THR A 168 -1.26 -13.28 -19.50
CA THR A 168 -2.45 -12.43 -19.47
C THR A 168 -2.21 -11.13 -20.24
N ASN A 169 -3.20 -10.69 -21.03
CA ASN A 169 -3.16 -9.40 -21.70
C ASN A 169 -3.06 -8.26 -20.68
N ILE A 170 -2.47 -7.13 -21.10
CA ILE A 170 -2.23 -5.93 -20.29
C ILE A 170 -3.50 -5.39 -19.61
N SER A 171 -4.69 -5.64 -20.18
CA SER A 171 -6.01 -5.30 -19.59
C SER A 171 -6.24 -5.91 -18.21
N PHE A 172 -5.61 -7.03 -17.89
CA PHE A 172 -5.68 -7.67 -16.56
C PHE A 172 -4.72 -7.08 -15.51
N MET A 173 -4.08 -5.94 -15.79
CA MET A 173 -3.07 -5.36 -14.89
C MET A 173 -3.61 -4.87 -13.54
N HIS A 174 -4.92 -4.69 -13.43
CA HIS A 174 -5.59 -4.27 -12.19
C HIS A 174 -5.99 -5.45 -11.29
N HIS A 175 -5.85 -6.68 -11.75
CA HIS A 175 -6.30 -7.85 -11.01
C HIS A 175 -5.39 -8.21 -9.83
N MET A 176 -5.96 -8.80 -8.78
CA MET A 176 -5.23 -9.39 -7.67
C MET A 176 -4.15 -10.36 -8.15
N PHE A 177 -4.44 -11.15 -9.18
CA PHE A 177 -3.53 -12.12 -9.78
C PHE A 177 -2.34 -11.50 -10.53
N SER A 178 -2.36 -10.20 -10.82
CA SER A 178 -1.25 -9.51 -11.46
C SER A 178 -0.47 -8.57 -10.54
N ARG A 179 -0.98 -8.28 -9.34
CA ARG A 179 -0.43 -7.28 -8.41
C ARG A 179 -0.17 -7.79 -7.00
N GLY A 180 -0.70 -8.96 -6.64
CA GLY A 180 -0.56 -9.51 -5.29
C GLY A 180 0.89 -9.82 -4.90
N ASP A 181 1.80 -10.00 -5.85
CA ASP A 181 3.23 -10.17 -5.57
C ASP A 181 3.85 -8.94 -4.89
N ALA A 182 3.42 -7.72 -5.19
CA ALA A 182 3.92 -6.52 -4.53
C ALA A 182 3.65 -6.57 -3.02
N ILE A 183 2.44 -6.99 -2.62
CA ILE A 183 2.10 -7.16 -1.20
C ILE A 183 2.92 -8.31 -0.59
N MET A 184 3.07 -9.42 -1.32
CA MET A 184 3.84 -10.58 -0.84
C MET A 184 5.32 -10.27 -0.70
N TRP A 185 5.90 -9.45 -1.56
CA TRP A 185 7.27 -8.93 -1.35
C TRP A 185 7.37 -8.17 -0.03
N GLY A 186 6.40 -7.31 0.29
CA GLY A 186 6.32 -6.68 1.61
C GLY A 186 6.32 -7.69 2.76
N CYS A 187 5.53 -8.77 2.64
CA CYS A 187 5.49 -9.85 3.63
C CYS A 187 6.85 -10.55 3.78
N VAL A 188 7.51 -10.88 2.67
CA VAL A 188 8.83 -11.52 2.70
C VAL A 188 9.87 -10.60 3.33
N PHE A 189 9.90 -9.31 2.99
CA PHE A 189 10.79 -8.35 3.63
C PHE A 189 10.55 -8.20 5.13
N ALA A 190 9.31 -8.35 5.61
CA ALA A 190 9.01 -8.38 7.04
C ALA A 190 9.47 -9.70 7.69
N LEU A 191 9.18 -10.85 7.08
CA LEU A 191 9.58 -12.16 7.61
C LEU A 191 11.11 -12.29 7.71
N TYR A 192 11.84 -11.72 6.77
CA TYR A 192 13.31 -11.68 6.76
C TYR A 192 13.90 -10.36 7.27
N HIS A 193 13.11 -9.56 8.00
CA HIS A 193 13.52 -8.23 8.46
C HIS A 193 14.87 -8.23 9.20
N GLN A 194 15.09 -9.14 10.14
CA GLN A 194 16.32 -9.17 10.92
C GLN A 194 17.57 -9.52 10.08
N PRO A 195 17.61 -10.63 9.32
CA PRO A 195 18.78 -10.96 8.50
C PRO A 195 19.03 -9.92 7.40
N LEU A 196 18.00 -9.39 6.75
CA LEU A 196 18.14 -8.33 5.76
C LEU A 196 18.69 -7.04 6.36
N THR A 197 18.26 -6.66 7.57
CA THR A 197 18.80 -5.50 8.28
C THR A 197 20.27 -5.69 8.60
N ARG A 198 20.71 -6.89 9.06
CA ARG A 198 22.12 -7.19 9.29
C ARG A 198 22.92 -7.09 7.99
N PHE A 199 22.41 -7.66 6.91
CA PHE A 199 23.03 -7.59 5.60
C PHE A 199 23.22 -6.15 5.13
N ILE A 200 22.17 -5.31 5.21
CA ILE A 200 22.21 -3.91 4.81
C ILE A 200 23.25 -3.14 5.64
N LYS A 201 23.26 -3.31 6.97
CA LYS A 201 24.20 -2.62 7.87
C LYS A 201 25.67 -3.05 7.68
N ALA A 202 25.91 -4.26 7.19
CA ALA A 202 27.24 -4.76 6.90
C ALA A 202 27.83 -4.21 5.58
N LYS A 203 27.00 -3.55 4.73
CA LYS A 203 27.45 -3.02 3.44
C LYS A 203 27.81 -1.55 3.52
N PRO A 204 28.75 -1.08 2.68
CA PRO A 204 29.08 0.34 2.58
C PRO A 204 27.84 1.19 2.25
N SER A 205 27.72 2.35 2.84
CA SER A 205 26.55 3.22 2.74
C SER A 205 26.26 3.68 1.31
N TYR A 206 27.27 3.82 0.45
CA TYR A 206 27.06 4.19 -0.96
C TYR A 206 26.29 3.13 -1.76
N LEU A 207 26.35 1.84 -1.38
CA LEU A 207 25.56 0.80 -2.02
C LEU A 207 24.06 0.94 -1.75
N MET A 208 23.67 1.73 -0.75
CA MET A 208 22.25 2.00 -0.47
C MET A 208 21.57 2.84 -1.55
N VAL A 209 22.33 3.44 -2.47
CA VAL A 209 21.80 4.15 -3.64
C VAL A 209 21.33 3.19 -4.72
N LEU A 210 21.87 1.97 -4.76
CA LEU A 210 21.57 0.99 -5.83
C LEU A 210 20.08 0.69 -6.02
N PRO A 211 19.27 0.40 -4.97
CA PRO A 211 17.83 0.17 -5.14
C PRO A 211 17.09 1.37 -5.75
N PHE A 212 17.52 2.61 -5.47
CA PHE A 212 16.93 3.82 -6.05
C PHE A 212 17.28 3.95 -7.54
N LEU A 213 18.51 3.68 -7.92
CA LEU A 213 18.94 3.71 -9.33
C LEU A 213 18.22 2.61 -10.14
N LEU A 214 18.16 1.39 -9.61
CA LEU A 214 17.42 0.31 -10.23
C LEU A 214 15.93 0.63 -10.36
N LEU A 215 15.33 1.28 -9.35
CA LEU A 215 13.95 1.73 -9.43
C LEU A 215 13.75 2.75 -10.56
N LEU A 216 14.65 3.71 -10.71
CA LEU A 216 14.60 4.66 -11.83
C LEU A 216 14.71 3.96 -13.18
N CYS A 217 15.59 2.97 -13.33
CA CYS A 217 15.69 2.15 -14.53
C CYS A 217 14.37 1.39 -14.81
N CYS A 218 13.74 0.83 -13.79
CA CYS A 218 12.43 0.17 -13.92
C CYS A 218 11.32 1.15 -14.34
N LEU A 219 11.33 2.38 -13.83
CA LEU A 219 10.37 3.41 -14.23
C LEU A 219 10.58 3.84 -15.70
N ALA A 220 11.82 3.91 -16.14
CA ALA A 220 12.17 4.22 -17.53
C ALA A 220 12.00 3.00 -18.48
N SER A 221 11.64 1.85 -17.94
CA SER A 221 11.65 0.56 -18.67
C SER A 221 10.85 0.57 -19.97
N LYS A 222 9.68 1.22 -19.99
CA LYS A 222 8.87 1.33 -21.22
C LYS A 222 9.65 1.98 -22.36
N LYS A 223 10.41 3.06 -22.07
CA LYS A 223 11.24 3.74 -23.07
C LYS A 223 12.47 2.90 -23.44
N ILE A 224 13.11 2.27 -22.45
CA ILE A 224 14.31 1.47 -22.64
C ILE A 224 13.97 0.21 -23.47
N PHE A 225 12.89 -0.49 -23.13
CA PHE A 225 12.53 -1.76 -23.76
C PHE A 225 11.84 -1.58 -25.11
N HIS A 226 11.40 -0.36 -25.45
CA HIS A 226 10.87 -0.06 -26.78
C HIS A 226 11.83 -0.44 -27.92
N VAL A 227 13.12 -0.39 -27.68
CA VAL A 227 14.17 -0.79 -28.64
C VAL A 227 14.05 -2.26 -29.03
N VAL A 228 13.50 -3.11 -28.16
CA VAL A 228 13.33 -4.57 -28.42
C VAL A 228 12.10 -4.86 -29.30
N GLY A 229 11.23 -3.87 -29.51
CA GLY A 229 9.95 -4.03 -30.20
C GLY A 229 8.83 -4.42 -29.24
N ASN A 230 7.76 -3.62 -29.23
CA ASN A 230 6.66 -3.72 -28.24
C ASN A 230 5.90 -5.06 -28.28
N ASP A 231 5.90 -5.75 -29.41
CA ASP A 231 5.17 -7.01 -29.63
C ASP A 231 6.05 -8.25 -29.45
N SER A 232 7.32 -8.07 -29.09
CA SER A 232 8.24 -9.20 -28.92
C SER A 232 8.01 -9.91 -27.59
N THR A 233 8.15 -11.24 -27.57
CA THR A 233 8.13 -12.04 -26.35
C THR A 233 9.12 -11.51 -25.30
N LEU A 234 10.32 -11.08 -25.77
CA LEU A 234 11.33 -10.52 -24.90
C LEU A 234 10.85 -9.23 -24.21
N TYR A 235 10.14 -8.34 -24.91
CA TYR A 235 9.54 -7.15 -24.32
C TYR A 235 8.57 -7.50 -23.19
N HIS A 236 7.67 -8.46 -23.41
CA HIS A 236 6.71 -8.90 -22.38
C HIS A 236 7.41 -9.51 -21.17
N VAL A 237 8.44 -10.34 -21.38
CA VAL A 237 9.27 -10.89 -20.29
C VAL A 237 9.94 -9.77 -19.49
N LEU A 238 10.61 -8.83 -20.18
CA LEU A 238 11.27 -7.70 -19.52
C LEU A 238 10.28 -6.84 -18.74
N GLN A 239 9.08 -6.59 -19.27
CA GLN A 239 8.03 -5.84 -18.56
C GLN A 239 7.50 -6.60 -17.34
N ALA A 240 7.30 -7.91 -17.43
CA ALA A 240 6.80 -8.72 -16.32
C ALA A 240 7.77 -8.76 -15.13
N PHE A 241 9.07 -8.78 -15.38
CA PHE A 241 10.08 -8.91 -14.32
C PHE A 241 10.78 -7.59 -13.96
N ALA A 242 11.05 -6.72 -14.90
CA ALA A 242 11.81 -5.49 -14.71
C ALA A 242 11.04 -4.21 -15.08
N GLY A 243 9.78 -4.32 -15.45
CA GLY A 243 8.92 -3.17 -15.73
C GLY A 243 8.52 -2.39 -14.48
N SER A 244 7.84 -1.25 -14.66
CA SER A 244 7.41 -0.36 -13.57
C SER A 244 6.50 -1.03 -12.52
N TYR A 245 5.89 -2.14 -12.86
CA TYR A 245 5.08 -3.00 -11.98
C TYR A 245 5.66 -4.41 -11.82
N GLY A 246 6.89 -4.61 -12.29
CA GLY A 246 7.57 -5.91 -12.27
C GLY A 246 8.11 -6.29 -10.89
N THR A 247 8.54 -7.53 -10.82
CA THR A 247 9.11 -8.12 -9.60
C THR A 247 10.34 -7.34 -9.08
N LEU A 248 11.23 -6.88 -9.98
CA LEU A 248 12.41 -6.10 -9.61
C LEU A 248 12.03 -4.76 -8.95
N THR A 249 10.99 -4.09 -9.47
CA THR A 249 10.44 -2.87 -8.87
C THR A 249 10.00 -3.11 -7.43
N ASN A 250 9.27 -4.20 -7.17
CA ASN A 250 8.80 -4.56 -5.83
C ASN A 250 9.96 -4.88 -4.87
N ILE A 251 11.00 -5.56 -5.36
CA ILE A 251 12.24 -5.81 -4.60
C ILE A 251 12.93 -4.48 -4.24
N CYS A 252 13.08 -3.57 -5.18
CA CYS A 252 13.68 -2.25 -4.94
C CYS A 252 12.91 -1.48 -3.87
N ILE A 253 11.57 -1.44 -3.95
CA ILE A 253 10.71 -0.80 -2.96
C ILE A 253 10.90 -1.45 -1.57
N GLY A 254 10.99 -2.77 -1.50
CA GLY A 254 11.26 -3.49 -0.25
C GLY A 254 12.59 -3.08 0.39
N PHE A 255 13.68 -3.02 -0.40
CA PHE A 255 14.98 -2.55 0.09
C PHE A 255 14.94 -1.07 0.50
N ILE A 256 14.29 -0.20 -0.29
CA ILE A 256 14.10 1.22 0.04
C ILE A 256 13.34 1.34 1.37
N THR A 257 12.31 0.52 1.60
CA THR A 257 11.57 0.47 2.86
C THR A 257 12.47 0.11 4.04
N LEU A 258 13.30 -0.93 3.91
CA LEU A 258 14.26 -1.31 4.97
C LEU A 258 15.33 -0.23 5.21
N ILE A 259 15.86 0.39 4.16
CA ILE A 259 16.82 1.48 4.26
C ILE A 259 16.19 2.66 5.01
N SER A 260 14.95 3.02 4.68
CA SER A 260 14.20 4.10 5.32
C SER A 260 14.02 3.92 6.83
N ILE A 261 13.94 2.68 7.28
CA ILE A 261 13.75 2.35 8.70
C ILE A 261 15.08 2.28 9.46
N ASN A 262 16.14 1.80 8.82
CA ASN A 262 17.37 1.43 9.49
C ASN A 262 18.46 2.51 9.44
N TYR A 263 18.50 3.37 8.43
CA TYR A 263 19.52 4.41 8.26
C TYR A 263 19.03 5.77 8.77
N LYS A 264 19.16 5.98 10.09
CA LYS A 264 18.59 7.14 10.80
C LYS A 264 19.36 8.47 10.64
N HIS A 265 20.57 8.45 10.08
CA HIS A 265 21.47 9.62 10.07
C HIS A 265 21.68 10.26 8.70
N ASN A 266 21.00 9.78 7.63
CA ASN A 266 21.14 10.32 6.29
C ASN A 266 20.07 11.39 5.98
N LEU A 267 20.33 12.18 4.93
CA LEU A 267 19.41 13.24 4.47
C LEU A 267 18.03 12.68 4.06
N TYR A 268 18.03 11.51 3.45
CA TYR A 268 16.79 10.83 3.03
C TYR A 268 15.90 10.47 4.23
N TYR A 269 16.49 9.93 5.31
CA TYR A 269 15.75 9.66 6.54
C TYR A 269 15.16 10.95 7.13
N ARG A 270 15.95 12.03 7.21
CA ARG A 270 15.47 13.31 7.72
C ARG A 270 14.33 13.85 6.91
N PHE A 271 14.41 13.77 5.58
CA PHE A 271 13.34 14.18 4.67
C PHE A 271 12.03 13.39 4.90
N LEU A 272 12.10 12.05 4.95
CA LEU A 272 10.92 11.21 5.19
C LEU A 272 10.27 11.45 6.56
N ASN A 273 11.04 11.91 7.52
CA ASN A 273 10.57 12.12 8.90
C ASN A 273 10.30 13.60 9.21
N THR A 274 10.23 14.47 8.22
CA THR A 274 9.74 15.83 8.40
C THR A 274 8.27 15.82 8.83
N THR A 275 7.86 16.85 9.56
CA THR A 275 6.48 17.03 10.03
C THR A 275 5.50 16.99 8.86
N LEU A 276 5.84 17.63 7.75
CA LEU A 276 5.02 17.65 6.53
C LEU A 276 4.80 16.25 5.97
N MET A 277 5.89 15.48 5.74
CA MET A 277 5.79 14.11 5.22
C MET A 277 5.02 13.20 6.16
N HIS A 278 5.18 13.37 7.46
CA HIS A 278 4.41 12.63 8.45
C HIS A 278 2.90 12.89 8.31
N HIS A 279 2.47 14.16 8.28
CA HIS A 279 1.04 14.49 8.18
C HIS A 279 0.43 14.03 6.86
N ILE A 280 1.12 14.25 5.73
CA ILE A 280 0.64 13.77 4.42
C ILE A 280 0.55 12.24 4.42
N GLY A 281 1.51 11.55 5.00
CA GLY A 281 1.49 10.08 5.12
C GLY A 281 0.35 9.56 6.00
N VAL A 282 -0.03 10.28 7.06
CA VAL A 282 -1.20 9.99 7.89
C VAL A 282 -2.48 10.17 7.08
N LEU A 283 -2.59 11.26 6.33
CA LEU A 283 -3.75 11.59 5.48
C LEU A 283 -3.81 10.79 4.19
N SER A 284 -2.75 10.03 3.85
CA SER A 284 -2.60 9.40 2.53
C SER A 284 -3.77 8.51 2.11
N TYR A 285 -4.44 7.85 3.06
CA TYR A 285 -5.63 7.04 2.79
C TYR A 285 -6.82 7.92 2.39
N SER A 286 -7.13 8.95 3.18
CA SER A 286 -8.21 9.88 2.85
C SER A 286 -7.94 10.61 1.54
N ILE A 287 -6.68 11.05 1.28
CA ILE A 287 -6.29 11.66 0.00
C ILE A 287 -6.54 10.68 -1.16
N TYR A 288 -6.12 9.40 -1.00
CA TYR A 288 -6.31 8.38 -2.03
C TYR A 288 -7.79 8.12 -2.34
N ILE A 289 -8.62 8.06 -1.32
CA ILE A 289 -10.07 7.84 -1.48
C ILE A 289 -10.74 9.00 -2.25
N TRP A 290 -10.45 10.25 -1.87
CA TRP A 290 -11.16 11.40 -2.42
C TRP A 290 -10.61 11.92 -3.75
N GLN A 291 -9.36 11.59 -4.11
CA GLN A 291 -8.70 12.19 -5.27
C GLN A 291 -9.42 11.92 -6.59
N GLN A 292 -9.99 10.73 -6.78
CA GLN A 292 -10.62 10.34 -8.03
C GLN A 292 -11.85 11.22 -8.35
N LEU A 293 -12.64 11.59 -7.33
CA LEU A 293 -13.77 12.50 -7.50
C LEU A 293 -13.33 13.84 -8.06
N PHE A 294 -12.27 14.44 -7.50
CA PHE A 294 -11.82 15.77 -7.90
C PHE A 294 -10.98 15.79 -9.19
N PHE A 295 -10.67 14.65 -9.75
CA PHE A 295 -10.15 14.53 -11.12
C PHE A 295 -11.24 14.14 -12.12
N SER A 296 -12.50 13.96 -11.71
CA SER A 296 -13.62 13.65 -12.59
C SER A 296 -14.06 14.90 -13.37
N GLU A 297 -14.27 14.74 -14.67
CA GLU A 297 -14.75 15.83 -15.54
C GLU A 297 -16.19 16.24 -15.19
N HIS A 298 -16.97 15.36 -14.57
CA HIS A 298 -18.36 15.60 -14.20
C HIS A 298 -18.55 16.70 -13.15
N ILE A 299 -17.52 17.02 -12.36
CA ILE A 299 -17.60 18.12 -11.37
C ILE A 299 -17.17 19.49 -11.94
N GLY A 300 -16.98 19.58 -13.26
CA GLY A 300 -16.75 20.82 -14.00
C GLY A 300 -15.49 21.57 -13.56
N PRO A 301 -15.54 22.90 -13.34
CA PRO A 301 -14.34 23.69 -13.03
C PRO A 301 -13.57 23.23 -11.79
N LEU A 302 -14.20 22.53 -10.86
CA LEU A 302 -13.57 22.01 -9.64
C LEU A 302 -12.56 20.89 -9.93
N SER A 303 -12.61 20.27 -11.12
CA SER A 303 -11.64 19.26 -11.55
C SER A 303 -10.36 19.84 -12.15
N THR A 304 -10.30 21.14 -12.36
CA THR A 304 -9.13 21.80 -12.98
C THR A 304 -8.06 22.15 -11.95
N PHE A 305 -6.79 22.11 -12.37
CA PHE A 305 -5.67 22.56 -11.54
C PHE A 305 -5.70 24.10 -11.40
N PRO A 306 -5.46 24.66 -10.20
CA PRO A 306 -5.06 24.01 -8.95
C PRO A 306 -6.25 23.63 -8.02
N TYR A 307 -7.50 23.92 -8.39
CA TYR A 307 -8.66 23.74 -7.51
C TYR A 307 -8.86 22.30 -7.07
N ASN A 308 -8.68 21.35 -7.99
CA ASN A 308 -8.78 19.92 -7.69
C ASN A 308 -7.83 19.51 -6.56
N ILE A 309 -6.57 19.94 -6.61
CA ILE A 309 -5.57 19.60 -5.58
C ILE A 309 -5.95 20.21 -4.24
N ILE A 310 -6.35 21.48 -4.21
CA ILE A 310 -6.78 22.14 -2.98
C ILE A 310 -7.96 21.40 -2.36
N LEU A 311 -8.97 21.06 -3.17
CA LEU A 311 -10.17 20.36 -2.70
C LEU A 311 -9.87 18.96 -2.21
N ILE A 312 -8.99 18.21 -2.89
CA ILE A 312 -8.53 16.89 -2.43
C ILE A 312 -7.97 16.99 -1.00
N PHE A 313 -7.06 17.94 -0.76
CA PHE A 313 -6.47 18.09 0.57
C PHE A 313 -7.50 18.58 1.61
N VAL A 314 -8.34 19.54 1.28
CA VAL A 314 -9.38 20.06 2.19
C VAL A 314 -10.34 18.94 2.59
N VAL A 315 -10.89 18.21 1.61
CA VAL A 315 -11.84 17.12 1.88
C VAL A 315 -11.17 15.95 2.59
N ALA A 316 -9.93 15.62 2.25
CA ALA A 316 -9.18 14.58 2.96
C ALA A 316 -8.93 14.94 4.43
N ILE A 317 -8.61 16.21 4.74
CA ILE A 317 -8.44 16.69 6.11
C ILE A 317 -9.77 16.60 6.87
N ILE A 318 -10.84 17.11 6.29
CA ILE A 318 -12.19 17.06 6.89
C ILE A 318 -12.60 15.60 7.15
N SER A 319 -12.47 14.74 6.14
CA SER A 319 -12.77 13.31 6.23
C SER A 319 -11.94 12.61 7.31
N TYR A 320 -10.65 12.92 7.39
CA TYR A 320 -9.76 12.35 8.40
C TYR A 320 -10.20 12.71 9.82
N TYR A 321 -10.40 14.00 10.11
CA TYR A 321 -10.71 14.45 11.46
C TYR A 321 -12.14 14.14 11.90
N LEU A 322 -13.12 14.22 10.99
CA LEU A 322 -14.53 14.00 11.33
C LEU A 322 -14.95 12.53 11.25
N VAL A 323 -14.28 11.72 10.41
CA VAL A 323 -14.68 10.33 10.19
C VAL A 323 -13.57 9.37 10.59
N GLU A 324 -12.40 9.38 9.93
CA GLU A 324 -11.37 8.37 10.17
C GLU A 324 -10.88 8.36 11.63
N GLN A 325 -10.52 9.51 12.17
CA GLN A 325 -9.95 9.63 13.51
C GLN A 325 -10.91 9.18 14.64
N PRO A 326 -12.21 9.54 14.65
CA PRO A 326 -13.16 9.02 15.65
C PRO A 326 -13.27 7.50 15.65
N PHE A 327 -13.36 6.87 14.47
CA PHE A 327 -13.38 5.42 14.37
C PHE A 327 -12.07 4.76 14.80
N LEU A 328 -10.92 5.39 14.51
CA LEU A 328 -9.64 4.94 15.02
C LEU A 328 -9.52 5.03 16.55
N ARG A 329 -10.15 6.02 17.19
CA ARG A 329 -10.22 6.12 18.66
C ARG A 329 -11.14 5.04 19.25
N LEU A 330 -12.25 4.74 18.58
CA LEU A 330 -13.21 3.72 18.99
C LEU A 330 -12.57 2.32 19.11
N LYS A 331 -11.52 2.04 18.33
CA LYS A 331 -10.72 0.82 18.40
C LYS A 331 -10.31 0.47 19.84
N ASN A 332 -9.97 1.46 20.67
CA ASN A 332 -9.50 1.24 22.04
C ASN A 332 -10.59 0.70 22.96
N HIS A 333 -11.88 0.90 22.63
CA HIS A 333 -13.03 0.36 23.37
C HIS A 333 -13.27 -1.11 23.07
N PHE A 334 -13.02 -1.54 21.82
CA PHE A 334 -13.28 -2.92 21.41
C PHE A 334 -12.13 -3.88 21.72
N ILE A 335 -10.91 -3.34 21.86
CA ILE A 335 -9.72 -4.15 22.11
C ILE A 335 -9.26 -3.92 23.53
N LYS A 336 -9.69 -4.81 24.45
CA LYS A 336 -9.15 -4.83 25.82
C LYS A 336 -7.63 -5.06 25.73
N GLN A 337 -6.85 -4.09 26.21
CA GLN A 337 -5.43 -4.33 26.45
C GLN A 337 -5.34 -5.42 27.51
N LYS A 338 -4.84 -6.61 27.16
CA LYS A 338 -4.41 -7.55 28.18
C LYS A 338 -3.32 -6.85 29.01
N PRO A 339 -3.46 -6.83 30.36
CA PRO A 339 -2.38 -6.35 31.20
C PRO A 339 -1.09 -7.07 30.80
N SER A 340 -0.01 -6.32 30.65
CA SER A 340 1.32 -6.91 30.55
C SER A 340 1.53 -7.72 31.83
N GLU A 341 1.63 -9.04 31.71
CA GLU A 341 2.17 -9.84 32.81
C GLU A 341 3.56 -9.26 33.10
N GLU A 342 3.69 -8.67 34.29
CA GLU A 342 5.00 -8.29 34.81
C GLU A 342 5.89 -9.54 34.75
N PRO A 343 7.15 -9.42 34.33
CA PRO A 343 8.08 -10.55 34.40
C PRO A 343 8.07 -11.02 35.85
N THR A 344 7.62 -12.24 36.10
CA THR A 344 7.72 -12.90 37.39
C THR A 344 9.15 -12.75 37.84
N ALA A 345 9.35 -11.99 38.91
CA ALA A 345 10.64 -11.80 39.53
C ALA A 345 11.24 -13.20 39.80
N VAL A 346 12.37 -13.47 39.17
CA VAL A 346 13.15 -14.69 39.46
C VAL A 346 13.45 -14.64 40.96
N PRO A 347 13.09 -15.66 41.74
CA PRO A 347 13.43 -15.67 43.15
C PRO A 347 14.96 -15.61 43.28
N VAL A 348 15.45 -14.56 43.88
CA VAL A 348 16.87 -14.48 44.29
C VAL A 348 17.10 -15.57 45.35
N LEU A 349 17.76 -16.66 44.98
CA LEU A 349 18.27 -17.63 45.91
C LEU A 349 19.23 -16.89 46.86
N SER A 350 18.78 -16.62 48.08
CA SER A 350 19.63 -16.12 49.17
C SER A 350 20.65 -17.19 49.48
N THR A 351 21.88 -16.98 49.03
CA THR A 351 23.04 -17.63 49.59
C THR A 351 23.34 -16.95 50.95
N THR A 352 22.91 -17.57 52.02
CA THR A 352 23.44 -17.29 53.38
C THR A 352 24.72 -18.10 53.61
N PRO A 353 25.65 -17.58 54.39
CA PRO A 353 27.04 -17.95 54.49
C PRO A 353 27.30 -19.34 55.11
#